data_c329cfac6e7fc84a7ffb8020cc02ac8c
#
_entry.id   c329cfac6e7fc84a7ffb8020cc02ac8c
#
_cell.length_a   1.000
_cell.length_b   1.000
_cell.length_c   1.000
_cell.angle_alpha   90.00
_cell.angle_beta   90.00
_cell.angle_gamma   90.00
#
_symmetry.space_group_name_H-M   'P 1'
#
loop_
_entity.id
_entity.type
_entity.pdbx_description
1 polymer ?
#
loop_
_entity_poly.entity_id
_entity_poly.type
_entity_poly.pdbx_seq_one_letter_code
_entity_poly.pdbx_strand_id
1 'polypeptide(L)'
;MALTAMLVAVITACSVSYKFNGASIDYTKTKTIQIAEFPIRASYVWAPMQALFNNRLKDEFSTHTKLEQVKRNGDLKLEGEISRYEQRNKAVSAEGYSAMTELSITVNVRFTNNVNHNEDFEQQFTAQQRYDSTPSLNSV
;
A
#
# COMPACT_ATOMS: atom_id res chain seq x y z
N MET A 1 -7.20 37.90 2.05
CA MET A 1 -6.22 37.33 2.96
C MET A 1 -6.60 35.93 3.44
N ALA A 2 -7.84 35.67 3.85
CA ALA A 2 -8.27 34.33 4.28
C ALA A 2 -8.28 33.28 3.14
N LEU A 3 -8.58 33.71 1.92
CA LEU A 3 -8.67 32.81 0.75
C LEU A 3 -7.29 32.29 0.30
N THR A 4 -6.26 33.11 0.42
CA THR A 4 -4.87 32.75 0.09
C THR A 4 -4.25 31.79 1.12
N ALA A 5 -4.62 31.92 2.40
CA ALA A 5 -4.17 31.01 3.45
C ALA A 5 -4.78 29.62 3.30
N MET A 6 -6.03 29.53 2.81
CA MET A 6 -6.72 28.28 2.58
C MET A 6 -6.14 27.51 1.36
N LEU A 7 -5.68 28.24 0.35
CA LEU A 7 -5.06 27.65 -0.86
C LEU A 7 -3.69 27.03 -0.55
N VAL A 8 -2.92 27.63 0.38
CA VAL A 8 -1.61 27.13 0.79
C VAL A 8 -1.73 25.85 1.64
N ALA A 9 -2.80 25.74 2.43
CA ALA A 9 -3.05 24.54 3.26
C ALA A 9 -3.42 23.30 2.42
N VAL A 10 -4.04 23.49 1.24
CA VAL A 10 -4.40 22.38 0.34
C VAL A 10 -3.17 21.81 -0.38
N ILE A 11 -2.13 22.61 -0.59
CA ILE A 11 -0.92 22.18 -1.30
C ILE A 11 -0.04 21.29 -0.41
N THR A 12 -0.10 21.45 0.91
CA THR A 12 0.69 20.63 1.85
C THR A 12 0.12 19.23 2.07
N ALA A 13 -1.18 19.02 1.81
CA ALA A 13 -1.81 17.70 1.96
C ALA A 13 -1.47 16.72 0.83
N CYS A 14 -0.99 17.21 -0.33
CA CYS A 14 -0.64 16.37 -1.47
C CYS A 14 0.80 15.83 -1.44
N SER A 15 1.64 16.29 -0.51
CA SER A 15 3.07 15.96 -0.52
C SER A 15 3.40 14.54 -0.07
N VAL A 16 2.51 13.89 0.68
CA VAL A 16 2.72 12.52 1.17
C VAL A 16 2.55 11.48 0.05
N SER A 17 1.68 11.76 -0.91
CA SER A 17 1.43 10.86 -2.04
C SER A 17 2.58 10.82 -3.07
N TYR A 18 3.38 11.87 -3.15
CA TYR A 18 4.45 12.01 -4.15
C TYR A 18 5.68 11.14 -3.89
N LYS A 19 5.92 10.73 -2.64
CA LYS A 19 7.09 9.89 -2.30
C LYS A 19 7.04 8.49 -2.92
N PHE A 20 5.86 7.99 -3.26
CA PHE A 20 5.67 6.66 -3.83
C PHE A 20 5.51 6.63 -5.36
N ASN A 21 5.38 7.78 -6.02
CA ASN A 21 5.10 7.84 -7.46
C ASN A 21 6.34 7.79 -8.36
N GLY A 22 7.53 7.58 -7.82
CA GLY A 22 8.76 7.54 -8.60
C GLY A 22 9.17 8.89 -9.21
N ALA A 23 8.32 9.93 -9.12
CA ALA A 23 8.60 11.26 -9.67
C ALA A 23 9.70 12.01 -8.93
N SER A 24 10.00 11.61 -7.68
CA SER A 24 11.07 12.18 -6.86
C SER A 24 12.36 11.37 -6.89
N ILE A 25 12.42 10.28 -7.66
CA ILE A 25 13.59 9.42 -7.75
C ILE A 25 14.59 10.02 -8.75
N ASP A 26 15.80 10.26 -8.27
CA ASP A 26 16.90 10.64 -9.14
C ASP A 26 17.53 9.37 -9.76
N TYR A 27 17.10 9.03 -10.95
CA TYR A 27 17.58 7.84 -11.68
C TYR A 27 19.03 7.90 -12.11
N THR A 28 19.70 9.03 -11.97
CA THR A 28 21.15 9.13 -12.23
C THR A 28 21.96 8.54 -11.09
N LYS A 29 21.40 8.54 -9.87
CA LYS A 29 22.04 8.05 -8.64
C LYS A 29 21.42 6.76 -8.11
N THR A 30 20.12 6.56 -8.35
CA THR A 30 19.33 5.46 -7.83
C THR A 30 18.78 4.63 -8.98
N LYS A 31 19.26 3.42 -9.14
CA LYS A 31 18.93 2.55 -10.29
C LYS A 31 18.25 1.25 -9.90
N THR A 32 18.44 0.78 -8.67
CA THR A 32 17.97 -0.52 -8.23
C THR A 32 17.13 -0.43 -6.98
N ILE A 33 16.19 -1.37 -6.85
CA ILE A 33 15.37 -1.54 -5.66
C ILE A 33 15.34 -3.00 -5.23
N GLN A 34 15.52 -3.22 -3.95
CA GLN A 34 15.31 -4.51 -3.30
C GLN A 34 13.97 -4.48 -2.59
N ILE A 35 13.04 -5.31 -3.03
CA ILE A 35 11.74 -5.47 -2.39
C ILE A 35 11.73 -6.78 -1.64
N ALA A 36 11.73 -6.71 -0.31
CA ALA A 36 11.65 -7.88 0.54
C ALA A 36 10.24 -8.46 0.53
N GLU A 37 10.10 -9.73 0.85
CA GLU A 37 8.81 -10.37 1.05
C GLU A 37 8.12 -9.77 2.28
N PHE A 38 6.86 -9.34 2.12
CA PHE A 38 6.04 -8.83 3.21
C PHE A 38 5.25 -9.98 3.83
N PRO A 39 5.63 -10.45 5.03
CA PRO A 39 4.87 -11.49 5.72
C PRO A 39 3.56 -10.94 6.26
N ILE A 40 2.59 -11.80 6.47
CA ILE A 40 1.34 -11.47 7.15
C ILE A 40 1.45 -11.91 8.61
N ARG A 41 1.26 -10.95 9.52
CA ARG A 41 1.27 -11.15 10.97
C ARG A 41 -0.11 -11.12 11.60
N ALA A 42 -1.16 -11.09 10.80
CA ALA A 42 -2.53 -11.08 11.28
C ALA A 42 -3.00 -12.48 11.71
N SER A 43 -3.95 -12.54 12.66
CA SER A 43 -4.45 -13.80 13.23
C SER A 43 -5.29 -14.62 12.26
N TYR A 44 -5.98 -13.98 11.35
CA TYR A 44 -6.78 -14.63 10.32
C TYR A 44 -6.49 -14.00 8.97
N VAL A 45 -6.24 -14.82 7.99
CA VAL A 45 -5.85 -14.36 6.65
C VAL A 45 -6.41 -15.31 5.60
N TRP A 46 -6.91 -14.75 4.52
CA TRP A 46 -7.12 -15.49 3.30
C TRP A 46 -5.76 -15.94 2.74
N ALA A 47 -5.55 -17.25 2.63
CA ALA A 47 -4.23 -17.84 2.36
C ALA A 47 -3.49 -17.27 1.14
N PRO A 48 -4.15 -16.99 -0.02
CA PRO A 48 -3.46 -16.40 -1.17
C PRO A 48 -3.03 -14.94 -1.01
N MET A 49 -3.43 -14.24 0.05
CA MET A 49 -3.23 -12.80 0.22
C MET A 49 -1.76 -12.40 0.22
N GLN A 50 -0.90 -13.16 0.87
CA GLN A 50 0.53 -12.83 0.95
C GLN A 50 1.18 -12.81 -0.43
N ALA A 51 0.97 -13.87 -1.22
CA ALA A 51 1.52 -13.95 -2.57
C ALA A 51 0.94 -12.87 -3.48
N LEU A 52 -0.37 -12.64 -3.41
CA LEU A 52 -1.06 -11.64 -4.21
C LEU A 52 -0.53 -10.23 -3.89
N PHE A 53 -0.41 -9.89 -2.62
CA PHE A 53 0.11 -8.59 -2.18
C PHE A 53 1.55 -8.38 -2.67
N ASN A 54 2.43 -9.34 -2.43
CA ASN A 54 3.84 -9.21 -2.79
C ASN A 54 4.03 -9.14 -4.31
N ASN A 55 3.31 -9.94 -5.08
CA ASN A 55 3.36 -9.89 -6.54
C ASN A 55 2.84 -8.54 -7.07
N ARG A 56 1.73 -8.05 -6.53
CA ARG A 56 1.17 -6.76 -6.91
C ARG A 56 2.10 -5.60 -6.60
N LEU A 57 2.74 -5.63 -5.44
CA LEU A 57 3.72 -4.61 -5.04
C LEU A 57 4.89 -4.55 -6.02
N LYS A 58 5.44 -5.71 -6.39
CA LYS A 58 6.52 -5.79 -7.38
C LYS A 58 6.08 -5.30 -8.76
N ASP A 59 4.87 -5.64 -9.19
CA ASP A 59 4.32 -5.19 -10.46
C ASP A 59 4.12 -3.68 -10.49
N GLU A 60 3.66 -3.07 -9.41
CA GLU A 60 3.51 -1.62 -9.31
C GLU A 60 4.86 -0.90 -9.47
N PHE A 61 5.91 -1.39 -8.84
CA PHE A 61 7.24 -0.82 -9.02
C PHE A 61 7.79 -1.03 -10.43
N SER A 62 7.55 -2.18 -11.04
CA SER A 62 7.97 -2.44 -12.43
C SER A 62 7.26 -1.53 -13.43
N THR A 63 5.98 -1.24 -13.20
CA THR A 63 5.14 -0.47 -14.11
C THR A 63 5.35 1.04 -13.95
N HIS A 64 5.50 1.52 -12.71
CA HIS A 64 5.51 2.95 -12.40
C HIS A 64 6.89 3.53 -12.15
N THR A 65 7.93 2.71 -12.14
CA THR A 65 9.31 3.18 -11.96
C THR A 65 10.24 2.58 -13.00
N LYS A 66 11.40 3.21 -13.18
CA LYS A 66 12.51 2.70 -14.01
C LYS A 66 13.52 1.90 -13.19
N LEU A 67 13.19 1.60 -11.92
CA LEU A 67 14.09 0.87 -11.03
C LEU A 67 14.17 -0.60 -11.45
N GLU A 68 15.38 -1.12 -11.48
CA GLU A 68 15.63 -2.55 -11.63
C GLU A 68 15.47 -3.24 -10.28
N GLN A 69 14.63 -4.28 -10.24
CA GLN A 69 14.45 -5.06 -9.02
C GLN A 69 15.58 -6.06 -8.85
N VAL A 70 16.26 -5.99 -7.72
CA VAL A 70 17.37 -6.86 -7.36
C VAL A 70 17.09 -7.61 -6.08
N LYS A 71 17.73 -8.77 -5.90
CA LYS A 71 17.53 -9.60 -4.69
C LYS A 71 18.37 -9.13 -3.51
N ARG A 72 19.45 -8.41 -3.76
CA ARG A 72 20.42 -7.97 -2.73
C ARG A 72 21.02 -6.63 -3.13
N ASN A 73 21.41 -5.87 -2.12
CA ASN A 73 22.21 -4.64 -2.28
C ASN A 73 21.57 -3.63 -3.25
N GLY A 74 20.24 -3.47 -3.19
CA GLY A 74 19.56 -2.42 -3.92
C GLY A 74 19.95 -1.04 -3.41
N ASP A 75 19.97 -0.05 -4.31
CA ASP A 75 20.11 1.35 -3.93
C ASP A 75 18.97 1.78 -2.99
N LEU A 76 17.77 1.28 -3.27
CA LEU A 76 16.62 1.39 -2.40
C LEU A 76 16.26 0.02 -1.83
N LYS A 77 15.72 0.02 -0.62
CA LYS A 77 15.18 -1.18 0.02
C LYS A 77 13.80 -0.90 0.55
N LEU A 78 12.87 -1.75 0.20
CA LEU A 78 11.51 -1.74 0.71
C LEU A 78 11.26 -3.04 1.46
N GLU A 79 10.89 -2.92 2.72
CA GLU A 79 10.56 -4.06 3.58
C GLU A 79 9.40 -3.70 4.51
N GLY A 80 8.77 -4.68 5.08
CA GLY A 80 7.66 -4.44 5.99
C GLY A 80 6.86 -5.71 6.25
N GLU A 81 5.66 -5.50 6.78
CA GLU A 81 4.75 -6.58 7.12
C GLU A 81 3.30 -6.13 6.96
N ILE A 82 2.42 -7.07 6.70
CA ILE A 82 0.98 -6.87 6.80
C ILE A 82 0.59 -7.18 8.25
N SER A 83 0.33 -6.13 9.03
CA SER A 83 0.12 -6.26 10.47
C SER A 83 -1.34 -6.50 10.84
N ARG A 84 -2.28 -6.14 9.96
CA ARG A 84 -3.70 -6.27 10.20
C ARG A 84 -4.44 -6.69 8.94
N TYR A 85 -5.33 -7.65 9.11
CA TYR A 85 -6.28 -8.09 8.11
C TYR A 85 -7.60 -8.34 8.83
N GLU A 86 -8.57 -7.49 8.61
CA GLU A 86 -9.86 -7.54 9.30
C GLU A 86 -11.00 -7.47 8.32
N GLN A 87 -12.01 -8.29 8.56
CA GLN A 87 -13.28 -8.22 7.86
C GLN A 87 -14.35 -7.84 8.86
N ARG A 88 -15.16 -6.84 8.54
CA ARG A 88 -16.26 -6.36 9.40
C ARG A 88 -17.53 -6.26 8.57
N ASN A 89 -18.62 -6.73 9.15
CA ASN A 89 -19.94 -6.48 8.59
C ASN A 89 -20.34 -5.03 8.87
N LYS A 90 -20.62 -4.27 7.83
CA LYS A 90 -20.93 -2.83 7.96
C LYS A 90 -22.41 -2.51 7.85
N ALA A 91 -23.14 -3.19 6.97
CA ALA A 91 -24.54 -2.93 6.75
C ALA A 91 -25.25 -4.18 6.25
N VAL A 92 -26.49 -4.34 6.68
CA VAL A 92 -27.45 -5.26 6.09
C VAL A 92 -28.50 -4.40 5.42
N SER A 93 -28.95 -4.74 4.20
CA SER A 93 -30.03 -3.98 3.56
C SER A 93 -31.29 -4.01 4.42
N ALA A 94 -32.14 -2.99 4.29
CA ALA A 94 -33.40 -2.90 5.02
C ALA A 94 -34.31 -4.12 4.81
N GLU A 95 -34.13 -4.82 3.70
CA GLU A 95 -34.87 -6.03 3.33
C GLU A 95 -34.15 -7.33 3.77
N GLY A 96 -32.97 -7.24 4.36
CA GLY A 96 -32.19 -8.40 4.83
C GLY A 96 -31.52 -9.24 3.74
N TYR A 97 -31.54 -8.80 2.49
CA TYR A 97 -31.06 -9.58 1.35
C TYR A 97 -29.61 -9.30 0.93
N SER A 98 -29.04 -8.19 1.34
CA SER A 98 -27.66 -7.86 1.04
C SER A 98 -26.90 -7.45 2.29
N ALA A 99 -25.67 -7.92 2.41
CA ALA A 99 -24.75 -7.54 3.47
C ALA A 99 -23.51 -6.92 2.84
N MET A 100 -23.04 -5.82 3.44
CA MET A 100 -21.76 -5.19 3.06
C MET A 100 -20.68 -5.62 4.04
N THR A 101 -19.59 -6.09 3.52
CA THR A 101 -18.39 -6.37 4.30
C THR A 101 -17.31 -5.36 3.97
N GLU A 102 -16.65 -4.87 4.99
CA GLU A 102 -15.47 -4.02 4.84
C GLU A 102 -14.23 -4.85 5.16
N LEU A 103 -13.31 -4.91 4.19
CA LEU A 103 -11.98 -5.43 4.38
C LEU A 103 -11.05 -4.28 4.73
N SER A 104 -10.34 -4.38 5.84
CA SER A 104 -9.32 -3.43 6.27
C SER A 104 -7.97 -4.13 6.35
N ILE A 105 -6.99 -3.60 5.65
CA ILE A 105 -5.63 -4.10 5.64
C ILE A 105 -4.69 -3.00 6.10
N THR A 106 -3.83 -3.33 7.06
CA THR A 106 -2.80 -2.42 7.54
C THR A 106 -1.43 -3.00 7.22
N VAL A 107 -0.58 -2.17 6.64
CA VAL A 107 0.78 -2.52 6.24
C VAL A 107 1.76 -1.58 6.92
N ASN A 108 2.74 -2.11 7.60
CA ASN A 108 3.88 -1.34 8.12
C ASN A 108 5.00 -1.42 7.10
N VAL A 109 5.48 -0.28 6.66
CA VAL A 109 6.51 -0.16 5.63
C VAL A 109 7.75 0.50 6.19
N ARG A 110 8.90 -0.09 5.92
CA ARG A 110 10.21 0.51 6.14
C ARG A 110 10.88 0.71 4.78
N PHE A 111 11.18 1.95 4.49
CA PHE A 111 11.90 2.36 3.29
C PHE A 111 13.31 2.81 3.66
N THR A 112 14.30 2.28 2.99
CA THR A 112 15.71 2.65 3.16
C THR A 112 16.27 3.10 1.83
N ASN A 113 16.83 4.31 1.79
CA ASN A 113 17.57 4.81 0.65
C ASN A 113 19.07 4.75 0.98
N ASN A 114 19.77 3.79 0.41
CA ASN A 114 21.19 3.58 0.65
C ASN A 114 22.09 4.64 -0.03
N VAL A 115 21.54 5.41 -0.96
CA VAL A 115 22.22 6.53 -1.61
C VAL A 115 22.08 7.80 -0.77
N ASN A 116 20.93 7.99 -0.11
CA ASN A 116 20.66 9.15 0.75
C ASN A 116 19.78 8.74 1.93
N HIS A 117 20.38 8.44 3.06
CA HIS A 117 19.67 8.03 4.27
C HIS A 117 18.73 9.08 4.87
N ASN A 118 18.83 10.34 4.46
CA ASN A 118 17.88 11.37 4.89
C ASN A 118 16.46 11.13 4.35
N GLU A 119 16.30 10.27 3.36
CA GLU A 119 15.03 9.90 2.78
C GLU A 119 14.43 8.62 3.40
N ASP A 120 15.12 7.98 4.32
CA ASP A 120 14.64 6.80 5.03
C ASP A 120 13.37 7.13 5.82
N PHE A 121 12.41 6.23 5.81
CA PHE A 121 11.20 6.39 6.63
C PHE A 121 10.59 5.05 7.02
N GLU A 122 9.79 5.08 8.08
CA GLU A 122 8.87 4.03 8.46
C GLU A 122 7.47 4.62 8.51
N GLN A 123 6.51 3.93 7.91
CA GLN A 123 5.14 4.41 7.86
C GLN A 123 4.15 3.25 7.84
N GLN A 124 3.02 3.47 8.51
CA GLN A 124 1.89 2.57 8.49
C GLN A 124 0.86 3.07 7.49
N PHE A 125 0.38 2.18 6.65
CA PHE A 125 -0.69 2.44 5.68
C PHE A 125 -1.88 1.54 5.99
N THR A 126 -3.07 2.10 5.94
CA THR A 126 -4.31 1.35 6.07
C THR A 126 -5.18 1.62 4.86
N ALA A 127 -5.65 0.56 4.23
CA ALA A 127 -6.59 0.61 3.13
C ALA A 127 -7.86 -0.15 3.52
N GLN A 128 -9.00 0.37 3.07
CA GLN A 128 -10.30 -0.23 3.31
C GLN A 128 -11.05 -0.36 1.99
N GLN A 129 -11.72 -1.50 1.82
CA GLN A 129 -12.56 -1.77 0.67
C GLN A 129 -13.85 -2.43 1.13
N ARG A 130 -14.97 -1.89 0.67
CA ARG A 130 -16.29 -2.48 0.91
C ARG A 130 -16.69 -3.32 -0.29
N TYR A 131 -17.28 -4.45 -0.02
CA TYR A 131 -17.81 -5.33 -1.05
C TYR A 131 -19.09 -6.00 -0.57
N ASP A 132 -19.91 -6.40 -1.54
CA ASP A 132 -21.12 -7.16 -1.27
C ASP A 132 -20.75 -8.59 -0.89
N SER A 133 -21.06 -8.98 0.34
CA SER A 133 -20.78 -10.31 0.86
C SER A 133 -21.94 -11.30 0.66
N THR A 134 -23.03 -10.87 0.02
CA THR A 134 -24.12 -11.78 -0.31
C THR A 134 -23.65 -12.77 -1.39
N PRO A 135 -23.67 -14.10 -1.15
CA PRO A 135 -23.30 -15.06 -2.17
C PRO A 135 -24.23 -14.93 -3.37
N SER A 136 -23.68 -14.67 -4.54
CA SER A 136 -24.50 -14.75 -5.74
C SER A 136 -24.80 -16.21 -6.02
N LEU A 137 -26.04 -16.51 -6.32
CA LEU A 137 -26.50 -17.86 -6.65
C LEU A 137 -25.79 -18.44 -7.90
N ASN A 138 -25.03 -17.61 -8.60
CA ASN A 138 -24.30 -17.99 -9.81
C ASN A 138 -22.82 -18.33 -9.56
N SER A 139 -22.38 -18.37 -8.31
CA SER A 139 -20.99 -18.71 -7.96
C SER A 139 -20.82 -20.12 -7.42
N VAL A 140 -21.76 -21.03 -7.73
CA VAL A 140 -21.69 -22.44 -7.41
C VAL A 140 -21.26 -23.23 -8.64
#